data_6b3e05a57b6f6632fe4b26f6933abbd0
#
_entry.id   6b3e05a57b6f6632fe4b26f6933abbd0
#
_cell.length_a   1.000
_cell.length_b   1.000
_cell.length_c   1.000
_cell.angle_alpha   90.00
_cell.angle_beta   90.00
_cell.angle_gamma   90.00
#
_symmetry.space_group_name_H-M   'P 1'
#
loop_
_entity.id
_entity.type
_entity.pdbx_description
1 polymer ?
#
loop_
_entity_poly.entity_id
_entity_poly.type
_entity_poly.pdbx_seq_one_letter_code
_entity_poly.pdbx_strand_id
1 'polypeptide(L)'
;MNGEDVQFPVRHTPLREDMLALGRLMDEVLREQGGEEFFQAAEQDRLTAIQWRAGRTQAAETLAVRVQGRPPALARELLRAFAGWFQLANVAEKVHRIRRRREYFVQDSDRPQPGGVEDAVTELKSAGLALKDVLKLIGQLSIEPVMLAHPMESTRRTTLRRQQRMAALLLERDNAMLAPYERRALLERVRTEISTDWQTEEHPRERLTVADEREHAIFFLSEILYRIVPAFYQEIAAALAKHYGA
;
A
#
# COMPACT_ATOMS: atom_id res chain seq x y z
N MET A 1 10.18 -7.53 13.94
CA MET A 1 8.79 -7.07 14.21
C MET A 1 8.02 -8.22 14.81
N ASN A 2 7.99 -8.35 16.13
CA ASN A 2 7.18 -9.35 16.81
C ASN A 2 5.74 -8.85 16.85
N GLY A 3 4.92 -9.32 15.90
CA GLY A 3 3.51 -8.95 15.80
C GLY A 3 2.60 -9.78 16.72
N GLU A 4 3.07 -10.10 17.93
CA GLU A 4 2.34 -10.97 18.84
C GLU A 4 1.12 -10.35 19.51
N ASP A 5 0.99 -9.00 19.49
CA ASP A 5 -0.09 -8.31 20.21
C ASP A 5 -1.26 -7.82 19.34
N VAL A 6 -1.21 -7.97 18.04
CA VAL A 6 -2.34 -7.63 17.17
C VAL A 6 -3.06 -8.91 16.75
N GLN A 7 -4.24 -9.15 17.32
CA GLN A 7 -5.10 -10.26 16.91
C GLN A 7 -5.67 -9.97 15.50
N PHE A 8 -5.00 -10.50 14.49
CA PHE A 8 -5.54 -10.49 13.13
C PHE A 8 -6.60 -11.58 12.99
N PRO A 9 -7.80 -11.25 12.47
CA PRO A 9 -8.74 -12.27 12.03
C PRO A 9 -8.07 -13.26 11.06
N VAL A 10 -8.47 -14.52 11.06
CA VAL A 10 -7.87 -15.59 10.21
C VAL A 10 -7.78 -15.19 8.74
N ARG A 11 -8.79 -14.47 8.24
CA ARG A 11 -8.81 -13.92 6.87
C ARG A 11 -7.67 -12.95 6.55
N HIS A 12 -6.98 -12.40 7.56
CA HIS A 12 -5.87 -11.46 7.40
C HIS A 12 -4.49 -12.12 7.68
N THR A 13 -4.45 -13.45 7.85
CA THR A 13 -3.18 -14.18 8.03
C THR A 13 -2.17 -13.88 6.93
N PRO A 14 -2.53 -13.89 5.62
CA PRO A 14 -1.57 -13.57 4.55
C PRO A 14 -1.02 -12.14 4.64
N LEU A 15 -1.82 -11.17 5.09
CA LEU A 15 -1.35 -9.80 5.33
C LEU A 15 -0.30 -9.77 6.45
N ARG A 16 -0.57 -10.47 7.55
CA ARG A 16 0.37 -10.56 8.67
C ARG A 16 1.69 -11.20 8.25
N GLU A 17 1.63 -12.27 7.48
CA GLU A 17 2.82 -12.96 6.96
C GLU A 17 3.66 -12.06 6.05
N ASP A 18 3.01 -11.29 5.15
CA ASP A 18 3.70 -10.31 4.31
C ASP A 18 4.34 -9.21 5.14
N MET A 19 3.61 -8.63 6.09
CA MET A 19 4.13 -7.58 6.97
C MET A 19 5.34 -8.06 7.77
N LEU A 20 5.32 -9.30 8.27
CA LEU A 20 6.44 -9.92 8.99
C LEU A 20 7.63 -10.19 8.07
N ALA A 21 7.39 -10.66 6.85
CA ALA A 21 8.45 -10.90 5.88
C ALA A 21 9.12 -9.59 5.44
N LEU A 22 8.33 -8.60 5.04
CA LEU A 22 8.83 -7.28 4.63
C LEU A 22 9.54 -6.55 5.78
N GLY A 23 8.99 -6.65 7.00
CA GLY A 23 9.63 -6.08 8.19
C GLY A 23 11.02 -6.67 8.44
N ARG A 24 11.17 -8.01 8.34
CA ARG A 24 12.48 -8.66 8.49
C ARG A 24 13.49 -8.21 7.43
N LEU A 25 13.06 -8.12 6.17
CA LEU A 25 13.92 -7.65 5.08
C LEU A 25 14.35 -6.19 5.30
N MET A 26 13.46 -5.34 5.79
CA MET A 26 13.81 -3.96 6.15
C MET A 26 14.79 -3.90 7.31
N ASP A 27 14.58 -4.71 8.35
CA ASP A 27 15.48 -4.80 9.51
C ASP A 27 16.90 -5.22 9.09
N GLU A 28 17.02 -6.17 8.16
CA GLU A 28 18.30 -6.59 7.57
C GLU A 28 18.98 -5.45 6.81
N VAL A 29 18.22 -4.72 5.97
CA VAL A 29 18.74 -3.57 5.21
C VAL A 29 19.20 -2.45 6.15
N LEU A 30 18.44 -2.16 7.21
CA LEU A 30 18.83 -1.14 8.18
C LEU A 30 20.10 -1.50 8.95
N ARG A 31 20.29 -2.78 9.32
CA ARG A 31 21.54 -3.24 9.95
C ARG A 31 22.73 -3.15 9.00
N GLU A 32 22.53 -3.59 7.77
CA GLU A 32 23.61 -3.64 6.77
C GLU A 32 24.08 -2.24 6.35
N GLN A 33 23.15 -1.30 6.21
CA GLN A 33 23.46 0.02 5.67
C GLN A 33 23.56 1.14 6.72
N GLY A 34 22.85 1.01 7.85
CA GLY A 34 22.89 1.96 8.95
C GLY A 34 23.75 1.52 10.13
N GLY A 35 24.09 0.23 10.17
CA GLY A 35 24.81 -0.36 11.30
C GLY A 35 23.88 -0.80 12.45
N GLU A 36 24.43 -1.63 13.33
CA GLU A 36 23.65 -2.21 14.44
C GLU A 36 23.17 -1.16 15.44
N GLU A 37 23.98 -0.14 15.76
CA GLU A 37 23.59 0.93 16.68
C GLU A 37 22.38 1.73 16.17
N PHE A 38 22.38 2.06 14.88
CA PHE A 38 21.25 2.72 14.24
C PHE A 38 20.00 1.86 14.27
N PHE A 39 20.12 0.59 13.90
CA PHE A 39 19.00 -0.35 13.94
C PHE A 39 18.42 -0.48 15.35
N GLN A 40 19.28 -0.63 16.37
CA GLN A 40 18.84 -0.72 17.77
C GLN A 40 18.11 0.54 18.22
N ALA A 41 18.57 1.72 17.81
CA ALA A 41 17.88 2.98 18.11
C ALA A 41 16.46 3.02 17.49
N ALA A 42 16.33 2.61 16.23
CA ALA A 42 15.04 2.53 15.53
C ALA A 42 14.10 1.51 16.20
N GLU A 43 14.60 0.32 16.53
CA GLU A 43 13.83 -0.75 17.16
C GLU A 43 13.37 -0.39 18.57
N GLN A 44 14.22 0.25 19.37
CA GLN A 44 13.85 0.74 20.69
C GLN A 44 12.72 1.77 20.63
N ASP A 45 12.76 2.69 19.66
CA ASP A 45 11.67 3.65 19.47
C ASP A 45 10.38 2.97 19.05
N ARG A 46 10.46 2.03 18.12
CA ARG A 46 9.32 1.25 17.66
C ARG A 46 8.66 0.51 18.82
N LEU A 47 9.44 -0.21 19.62
CA LEU A 47 8.94 -0.95 20.78
C LEU A 47 8.34 -0.01 21.84
N THR A 48 8.98 1.13 22.09
CA THR A 48 8.46 2.13 23.03
C THR A 48 7.13 2.72 22.54
N ALA A 49 7.01 2.99 21.24
CA ALA A 49 5.75 3.47 20.64
C ALA A 49 4.63 2.43 20.73
N ILE A 50 4.94 1.15 20.58
CA ILE A 50 3.97 0.06 20.76
C ILE A 50 3.49 0.01 22.21
N GLN A 51 4.40 0.11 23.18
CA GLN A 51 4.05 0.12 24.60
C GLN A 51 3.16 1.32 24.96
N TRP A 52 3.44 2.49 24.38
CA TRP A 52 2.58 3.66 24.55
C TRP A 52 1.16 3.40 24.01
N ARG A 53 1.02 2.87 22.80
CA ARG A 53 -0.29 2.50 22.24
C ARG A 53 -1.02 1.46 23.05
N ALA A 54 -0.30 0.57 23.74
CA ALA A 54 -0.86 -0.41 24.67
C ALA A 54 -1.29 0.21 26.03
N GLY A 55 -1.29 1.55 26.16
CA GLY A 55 -1.75 2.26 27.35
C GLY A 55 -0.68 2.50 28.40
N ARG A 56 0.60 2.21 28.15
CA ARG A 56 1.71 2.51 29.09
C ARG A 56 2.12 3.97 28.95
N THR A 57 1.52 4.85 29.75
CA THR A 57 1.74 6.32 29.68
C THR A 57 3.21 6.73 29.84
N GLN A 58 3.98 6.05 30.70
CA GLN A 58 5.40 6.33 30.91
C GLN A 58 6.25 6.11 29.63
N ALA A 59 5.79 5.25 28.72
CA ALA A 59 6.49 5.05 27.45
C ALA A 59 6.45 6.29 26.54
N ALA A 60 5.41 7.13 26.63
CA ALA A 60 5.32 8.39 25.89
C ALA A 60 6.41 9.37 26.33
N GLU A 61 6.60 9.55 27.64
CA GLU A 61 7.64 10.43 28.21
C GLU A 61 9.04 9.92 27.85
N THR A 62 9.26 8.60 27.96
CA THR A 62 10.53 7.97 27.59
C THR A 62 10.87 8.22 26.11
N LEU A 63 9.90 8.09 25.22
CA LEU A 63 10.08 8.36 23.80
C LEU A 63 10.36 9.83 23.53
N ALA A 64 9.60 10.73 24.16
CA ALA A 64 9.77 12.18 24.03
C ALA A 64 11.16 12.64 24.45
N VAL A 65 11.63 12.22 25.64
CA VAL A 65 12.98 12.55 26.13
C VAL A 65 14.06 12.04 25.19
N ARG A 66 13.92 10.81 24.69
CA ARG A 66 14.88 10.23 23.75
C ARG A 66 14.93 10.98 22.42
N VAL A 67 13.77 11.39 21.88
CA VAL A 67 13.69 12.16 20.64
C VAL A 67 14.27 13.57 20.80
N GLN A 68 13.98 14.26 21.91
CA GLN A 68 14.49 15.61 22.18
C GLN A 68 16.00 15.66 22.28
N GLY A 69 16.63 14.62 22.81
CA GLY A 69 18.10 14.54 22.97
C GLY A 69 18.89 14.15 21.72
N ARG A 70 18.22 13.93 20.57
CA ARG A 70 18.88 13.42 19.36
C ARG A 70 19.50 14.50 18.48
N PRO A 71 20.66 14.21 17.88
CA PRO A 71 21.17 15.03 16.79
C PRO A 71 20.20 15.01 15.60
N PRO A 72 19.96 16.16 14.92
CA PRO A 72 19.03 16.26 13.78
C PRO A 72 19.31 15.25 12.65
N ALA A 73 20.58 14.95 12.39
CA ALA A 73 20.97 13.97 11.37
C ALA A 73 20.46 12.57 11.70
N LEU A 74 20.62 12.11 12.95
CA LEU A 74 20.10 10.82 13.40
C LEU A 74 18.58 10.79 13.38
N ALA A 75 17.93 11.88 13.85
CA ALA A 75 16.48 11.99 13.83
C ALA A 75 15.91 11.85 12.40
N ARG A 76 16.55 12.49 11.42
CA ARG A 76 16.18 12.38 10.00
C ARG A 76 16.26 10.93 9.50
N GLU A 77 17.37 10.24 9.77
CA GLU A 77 17.54 8.85 9.31
C GLU A 77 16.54 7.90 9.99
N LEU A 78 16.23 8.11 11.27
CA LEU A 78 15.20 7.33 11.97
C LEU A 78 13.80 7.57 11.39
N LEU A 79 13.46 8.82 11.04
CA LEU A 79 12.19 9.11 10.36
C LEU A 79 12.11 8.40 9.00
N ARG A 80 13.22 8.35 8.24
CA ARG A 80 13.28 7.59 6.98
C ARG A 80 13.05 6.09 7.21
N ALA A 81 13.63 5.51 8.27
CA ALA A 81 13.41 4.11 8.61
C ALA A 81 11.91 3.83 8.90
N PHE A 82 11.26 4.70 9.69
CA PHE A 82 9.83 4.59 9.95
C PHE A 82 8.99 4.77 8.69
N ALA A 83 9.31 5.76 7.85
CA ALA A 83 8.64 5.94 6.56
C ALA A 83 8.75 4.69 5.69
N GLY A 84 9.94 4.07 5.60
CA GLY A 84 10.17 2.81 4.91
C GLY A 84 9.29 1.68 5.43
N TRP A 85 9.20 1.45 6.75
CA TRP A 85 8.30 0.44 7.32
C TRP A 85 6.83 0.71 6.99
N PHE A 86 6.37 1.96 7.04
CA PHE A 86 4.99 2.30 6.67
C PHE A 86 4.72 2.08 5.19
N GLN A 87 5.67 2.41 4.32
CA GLN A 87 5.54 2.15 2.88
C GLN A 87 5.43 0.65 2.58
N LEU A 88 6.23 -0.19 3.27
CA LEU A 88 6.15 -1.64 3.13
C LEU A 88 4.83 -2.20 3.64
N ALA A 89 4.31 -1.67 4.76
CA ALA A 89 2.98 -2.02 5.25
C ALA A 89 1.89 -1.68 4.21
N ASN A 90 1.97 -0.51 3.58
CA ASN A 90 1.05 -0.11 2.51
C ASN A 90 1.15 -1.03 1.28
N VAL A 91 2.35 -1.53 0.93
CA VAL A 91 2.51 -2.52 -0.14
C VAL A 91 1.83 -3.84 0.23
N ALA A 92 2.03 -4.34 1.47
CA ALA A 92 1.37 -5.54 1.96
C ALA A 92 -0.16 -5.41 1.94
N GLU A 93 -0.70 -4.27 2.37
CA GLU A 93 -2.14 -3.99 2.31
C GLU A 93 -2.68 -3.98 0.89
N LYS A 94 -1.97 -3.35 -0.06
CA LYS A 94 -2.36 -3.35 -1.49
C LYS A 94 -2.44 -4.78 -2.03
N VAL A 95 -1.42 -5.60 -1.74
CA VAL A 95 -1.38 -7.02 -2.14
C VAL A 95 -2.55 -7.78 -1.51
N HIS A 96 -2.80 -7.57 -0.22
CA HIS A 96 -3.91 -8.21 0.47
C HIS A 96 -5.27 -7.83 -0.13
N ARG A 97 -5.50 -6.56 -0.49
CA ARG A 97 -6.73 -6.13 -1.19
C ARG A 97 -6.91 -6.83 -2.52
N ILE A 98 -5.82 -7.03 -3.29
CA ILE A 98 -5.87 -7.78 -4.56
C ILE A 98 -6.23 -9.24 -4.31
N ARG A 99 -5.63 -9.90 -3.30
CA ARG A 99 -5.98 -11.27 -2.90
C ARG A 99 -7.45 -11.37 -2.51
N ARG A 100 -7.92 -10.48 -1.65
CA ARG A 100 -9.33 -10.46 -1.22
C ARG A 100 -10.28 -10.28 -2.40
N ARG A 101 -9.97 -9.37 -3.33
CA ARG A 101 -10.78 -9.19 -4.55
C ARG A 101 -10.83 -10.48 -5.37
N ARG A 102 -9.68 -11.17 -5.56
CA ARG A 102 -9.65 -12.47 -6.26
C ARG A 102 -10.47 -13.54 -5.56
N GLU A 103 -10.38 -13.62 -4.22
CA GLU A 103 -11.17 -14.56 -3.42
C GLU A 103 -12.67 -14.36 -3.61
N TYR A 104 -13.16 -13.12 -3.61
CA TYR A 104 -14.58 -12.85 -3.89
C TYR A 104 -15.02 -13.36 -5.27
N PHE A 105 -14.19 -13.20 -6.28
CA PHE A 105 -14.50 -13.71 -7.63
C PHE A 105 -14.45 -15.24 -7.75
N VAL A 106 -13.64 -15.91 -6.93
CA VAL A 106 -13.44 -17.38 -7.00
C VAL A 106 -14.41 -18.13 -6.09
N GLN A 107 -14.67 -17.61 -4.89
CA GLN A 107 -15.41 -18.36 -3.86
C GLN A 107 -16.92 -18.16 -3.92
N ASP A 108 -17.40 -17.02 -4.35
CA ASP A 108 -18.83 -16.72 -4.33
C ASP A 108 -19.19 -15.66 -5.37
N SER A 109 -19.46 -16.16 -6.60
CA SER A 109 -19.90 -15.29 -7.69
C SER A 109 -21.25 -14.59 -7.44
N ASP A 110 -22.01 -15.03 -6.44
CA ASP A 110 -23.33 -14.48 -6.11
C ASP A 110 -23.28 -13.37 -5.05
N ARG A 111 -22.17 -13.24 -4.35
CA ARG A 111 -21.95 -12.16 -3.37
C ARG A 111 -20.89 -11.17 -3.88
N PRO A 112 -21.32 -9.97 -4.28
CA PRO A 112 -20.36 -8.96 -4.73
C PRO A 112 -19.45 -8.52 -3.57
N GLN A 113 -18.24 -8.09 -3.94
CA GLN A 113 -17.32 -7.53 -2.95
C GLN A 113 -17.92 -6.26 -2.34
N PRO A 114 -18.08 -6.17 -1.00
CA PRO A 114 -18.61 -4.98 -0.35
C PRO A 114 -17.88 -3.70 -0.74
N GLY A 115 -18.63 -2.67 -1.11
CA GLY A 115 -18.08 -1.39 -1.58
C GLY A 115 -17.52 -1.44 -3.01
N GLY A 116 -17.74 -2.52 -3.76
CA GLY A 116 -17.39 -2.65 -5.17
C GLY A 116 -18.48 -2.12 -6.09
N VAL A 117 -18.19 -2.06 -7.40
CA VAL A 117 -19.13 -1.61 -8.44
C VAL A 117 -20.37 -2.51 -8.48
N GLU A 118 -20.16 -3.81 -8.46
CA GLU A 118 -21.27 -4.78 -8.49
C GLU A 118 -22.16 -4.71 -7.26
N ASP A 119 -21.56 -4.47 -6.07
CA ASP A 119 -22.29 -4.25 -4.82
C ASP A 119 -23.20 -3.02 -4.90
N ALA A 120 -22.66 -1.91 -5.39
CA ALA A 120 -23.43 -0.68 -5.60
C ALA A 120 -24.60 -0.89 -6.57
N VAL A 121 -24.37 -1.61 -7.69
CA VAL A 121 -25.44 -1.93 -8.66
C VAL A 121 -26.49 -2.84 -8.03
N THR A 122 -26.09 -3.80 -7.20
CA THR A 122 -26.99 -4.69 -6.46
C THR A 122 -27.87 -3.90 -5.46
N GLU A 123 -27.27 -2.97 -4.74
CA GLU A 123 -28.01 -2.11 -3.81
C GLU A 123 -29.02 -1.20 -4.55
N LEU A 124 -28.61 -0.60 -5.67
CA LEU A 124 -29.51 0.23 -6.49
C LEU A 124 -30.71 -0.59 -7.00
N LYS A 125 -30.48 -1.82 -7.46
CA LYS A 125 -31.55 -2.72 -7.88
C LYS A 125 -32.46 -3.10 -6.71
N SER A 126 -31.88 -3.42 -5.57
CA SER A 126 -32.63 -3.77 -4.34
C SER A 126 -33.48 -2.61 -3.83
N ALA A 127 -33.03 -1.37 -4.05
CA ALA A 127 -33.77 -0.14 -3.78
C ALA A 127 -34.90 0.12 -4.81
N GLY A 128 -35.11 -0.76 -5.79
CA GLY A 128 -36.20 -0.69 -6.78
C GLY A 128 -35.94 0.23 -7.97
N LEU A 129 -34.69 0.70 -8.18
CA LEU A 129 -34.38 1.53 -9.34
C LEU A 129 -34.41 0.71 -10.62
N ALA A 130 -35.09 1.22 -11.65
CA ALA A 130 -35.05 0.62 -12.99
C ALA A 130 -33.71 0.95 -13.70
N LEU A 131 -33.33 0.14 -14.67
CA LEU A 131 -32.08 0.33 -15.43
C LEU A 131 -31.94 1.75 -15.98
N LYS A 132 -33.02 2.33 -16.52
CA LYS A 132 -33.01 3.69 -17.07
C LYS A 132 -32.62 4.75 -16.03
N ASP A 133 -33.04 4.54 -14.76
CA ASP A 133 -32.76 5.48 -13.67
C ASP A 133 -31.31 5.34 -13.22
N VAL A 134 -30.77 4.13 -13.18
CA VAL A 134 -29.36 3.85 -12.90
C VAL A 134 -28.47 4.44 -14.01
N LEU A 135 -28.81 4.25 -15.28
CA LEU A 135 -28.07 4.84 -16.39
C LEU A 135 -28.09 6.38 -16.34
N LYS A 136 -29.22 6.98 -15.95
CA LYS A 136 -29.31 8.42 -15.72
C LYS A 136 -28.40 8.89 -14.59
N LEU A 137 -28.35 8.15 -13.47
CA LEU A 137 -27.43 8.44 -12.36
C LEU A 137 -25.98 8.36 -12.82
N ILE A 138 -25.60 7.29 -13.52
CA ILE A 138 -24.23 7.11 -14.04
C ILE A 138 -23.87 8.27 -14.99
N GLY A 139 -24.79 8.67 -15.87
CA GLY A 139 -24.57 9.81 -16.79
C GLY A 139 -24.42 11.17 -16.08
N GLN A 140 -24.83 11.28 -14.82
CA GLN A 140 -24.68 12.48 -13.99
C GLN A 140 -23.45 12.43 -13.08
N LEU A 141 -22.76 11.27 -13.01
CA LEU A 141 -21.53 11.18 -12.21
C LEU A 141 -20.45 12.09 -12.81
N SER A 142 -19.87 12.92 -11.97
CA SER A 142 -18.67 13.69 -12.27
C SER A 142 -17.58 13.28 -11.29
N ILE A 143 -16.53 12.66 -11.81
CA ILE A 143 -15.35 12.27 -11.02
C ILE A 143 -14.19 13.10 -11.53
N GLU A 144 -13.79 14.08 -10.74
CA GLU A 144 -12.70 15.00 -11.11
C GLU A 144 -11.43 14.59 -10.33
N PRO A 145 -10.43 13.96 -10.97
CA PRO A 145 -9.18 13.68 -10.33
C PRO A 145 -8.41 14.98 -10.07
N VAL A 146 -8.12 15.26 -8.81
CA VAL A 146 -7.29 16.40 -8.41
C VAL A 146 -5.85 15.95 -8.37
N MET A 147 -4.99 16.55 -9.21
CA MET A 147 -3.56 16.29 -9.24
C MET A 147 -2.85 17.42 -8.50
N LEU A 148 -2.47 17.15 -7.25
CA LEU A 148 -1.71 18.08 -6.45
C LEU A 148 -0.22 17.92 -6.74
N ALA A 149 0.45 19.01 -7.04
CA ALA A 149 1.88 19.08 -7.21
C ALA A 149 2.60 19.44 -5.90
N HIS A 150 1.95 19.26 -4.75
CA HIS A 150 2.55 19.59 -3.47
C HIS A 150 3.75 18.66 -3.20
N PRO A 151 4.94 19.21 -2.88
CA PRO A 151 6.16 18.41 -2.70
C PRO A 151 6.04 17.30 -1.66
N MET A 152 5.17 17.47 -0.65
CA MET A 152 4.94 16.48 0.40
C MET A 152 3.99 15.34 -0.03
N GLU A 153 3.23 15.52 -1.10
CA GLU A 153 2.23 14.56 -1.58
C GLU A 153 2.66 13.87 -2.89
N SER A 154 3.63 14.46 -3.60
CA SER A 154 4.14 13.90 -4.85
C SER A 154 5.15 12.79 -4.61
N THR A 155 4.68 11.56 -4.55
CA THR A 155 5.58 10.39 -4.54
C THR A 155 6.30 10.28 -5.87
N ARG A 156 7.63 10.15 -5.84
CA ARG A 156 8.43 9.98 -7.06
C ARG A 156 7.96 8.78 -7.88
N ARG A 157 7.93 8.92 -9.21
CA ARG A 157 7.57 7.83 -10.14
C ARG A 157 8.41 6.57 -9.92
N THR A 158 9.70 6.74 -9.56
CA THR A 158 10.60 5.63 -9.23
C THR A 158 10.13 4.85 -8.01
N THR A 159 9.67 5.53 -6.96
CA THR A 159 9.11 4.91 -5.74
C THR A 159 7.81 4.17 -6.07
N LEU A 160 6.90 4.80 -6.83
CA LEU A 160 5.66 4.13 -7.27
C LEU A 160 5.93 2.85 -8.07
N ARG A 161 6.86 2.90 -9.03
CA ARG A 161 7.27 1.72 -9.82
C ARG A 161 7.90 0.64 -8.96
N ARG A 162 8.70 1.00 -7.95
CA ARG A 162 9.26 0.06 -6.99
C ARG A 162 8.18 -0.63 -6.16
N GLN A 163 7.25 0.14 -5.61
CA GLN A 163 6.11 -0.42 -4.87
C GLN A 163 5.27 -1.37 -5.75
N GLN A 164 5.07 -1.04 -7.02
CA GLN A 164 4.38 -1.91 -7.98
C GLN A 164 5.17 -3.21 -8.22
N ARG A 165 6.51 -3.14 -8.39
CA ARG A 165 7.34 -4.34 -8.54
C ARG A 165 7.32 -5.21 -7.29
N MET A 166 7.46 -4.62 -6.09
CA MET A 166 7.36 -5.37 -4.83
C MET A 166 6.00 -6.05 -4.70
N ALA A 167 4.91 -5.36 -5.01
CA ALA A 167 3.57 -5.93 -4.99
C ALA A 167 3.43 -7.10 -5.99
N ALA A 168 3.98 -6.98 -7.20
CA ALA A 168 3.98 -8.05 -8.19
C ALA A 168 4.76 -9.29 -7.70
N LEU A 169 5.94 -9.09 -7.11
CA LEU A 169 6.76 -10.17 -6.53
C LEU A 169 6.05 -10.89 -5.37
N LEU A 170 5.35 -10.16 -4.52
CA LEU A 170 4.56 -10.75 -3.43
C LEU A 170 3.37 -11.55 -3.96
N LEU A 171 2.69 -11.08 -5.02
CA LEU A 171 1.60 -11.82 -5.67
C LEU A 171 2.12 -13.06 -6.41
N GLU A 172 3.31 -12.98 -7.03
CA GLU A 172 3.96 -14.13 -7.65
C GLU A 172 4.30 -15.22 -6.63
N ARG A 173 4.72 -14.81 -5.41
CA ARG A 173 5.01 -15.74 -4.31
C ARG A 173 3.81 -16.58 -3.87
N ASP A 174 2.58 -16.11 -4.14
CA ASP A 174 1.35 -16.84 -3.82
C ASP A 174 1.13 -18.08 -4.71
N ASN A 175 1.89 -18.22 -5.80
CA ASN A 175 1.79 -19.39 -6.66
C ASN A 175 2.18 -20.65 -5.90
N ALA A 176 1.24 -21.58 -5.74
CA ALA A 176 1.42 -22.84 -5.03
C ALA A 176 2.47 -23.76 -5.68
N MET A 177 2.69 -23.60 -7.00
CA MET A 177 3.65 -24.43 -7.77
C MET A 177 5.11 -24.01 -7.60
N LEU A 178 5.40 -22.88 -6.96
CA LEU A 178 6.76 -22.43 -6.74
C LEU A 178 7.51 -23.34 -5.78
N ALA A 179 8.71 -23.75 -6.20
CA ALA A 179 9.65 -24.46 -5.34
C ALA A 179 10.19 -23.53 -4.22
N PRO A 180 10.67 -24.10 -3.09
CA PRO A 180 11.18 -23.30 -1.98
C PRO A 180 12.32 -22.35 -2.34
N TYR A 181 13.19 -22.71 -3.29
CA TYR A 181 14.29 -21.85 -3.74
C TYR A 181 13.77 -20.67 -4.57
N GLU A 182 12.70 -20.87 -5.38
CA GLU A 182 12.08 -19.80 -6.17
C GLU A 182 11.41 -18.77 -5.26
N ARG A 183 10.71 -19.24 -4.21
CA ARG A 183 10.13 -18.33 -3.20
C ARG A 183 11.18 -17.49 -2.49
N ARG A 184 12.35 -18.09 -2.17
CA ARG A 184 13.47 -17.34 -1.60
C ARG A 184 14.03 -16.32 -2.58
N ALA A 185 14.21 -16.71 -3.85
CA ALA A 185 14.68 -15.80 -4.89
C ALA A 185 13.75 -14.58 -5.08
N LEU A 186 12.43 -14.77 -4.97
CA LEU A 186 11.47 -13.64 -4.99
C LEU A 186 11.67 -12.70 -3.80
N LEU A 187 11.89 -13.23 -2.59
CA LEU A 187 12.15 -12.39 -1.41
C LEU A 187 13.49 -11.65 -1.52
N GLU A 188 14.53 -12.26 -2.08
CA GLU A 188 15.79 -11.56 -2.36
C GLU A 188 15.61 -10.41 -3.36
N ARG A 189 14.76 -10.57 -4.36
CA ARG A 189 14.40 -9.49 -5.29
C ARG A 189 13.65 -8.37 -4.55
N VAL A 190 12.72 -8.71 -3.67
CA VAL A 190 12.04 -7.73 -2.81
C VAL A 190 13.05 -7.00 -1.92
N ARG A 191 14.01 -7.72 -1.31
CA ARG A 191 15.09 -7.12 -0.51
C ARG A 191 15.91 -6.11 -1.32
N THR A 192 16.22 -6.44 -2.57
CA THR A 192 16.92 -5.54 -3.49
C THR A 192 16.13 -4.23 -3.73
N GLU A 193 14.81 -4.33 -3.93
CA GLU A 193 13.96 -3.14 -4.08
C GLU A 193 13.93 -2.29 -2.79
N ILE A 194 13.88 -2.92 -1.61
CA ILE A 194 13.93 -2.24 -0.30
C ILE A 194 15.29 -1.54 -0.12
N SER A 195 16.41 -2.24 -0.40
CA SER A 195 17.75 -1.65 -0.34
C SER A 195 17.90 -0.43 -1.26
N THR A 196 17.38 -0.55 -2.48
CA THR A 196 17.42 0.54 -3.45
C THR A 196 16.55 1.71 -3.01
N ASP A 197 15.41 1.44 -2.38
CA ASP A 197 14.53 2.47 -1.84
C ASP A 197 15.19 3.21 -0.68
N TRP A 198 15.81 2.48 0.22
CA TRP A 198 16.59 3.05 1.32
C TRP A 198 17.72 3.97 0.84
N GLN A 199 18.40 3.62 -0.26
CA GLN A 199 19.48 4.42 -0.84
C GLN A 199 18.98 5.62 -1.67
N THR A 200 17.69 5.68 -1.94
CA THR A 200 17.10 6.74 -2.77
C THR A 200 16.43 7.78 -1.87
N GLU A 201 16.65 9.05 -2.13
CA GLU A 201 15.92 10.10 -1.44
C GLU A 201 14.45 10.11 -1.86
N GLU A 202 13.56 10.09 -0.89
CA GLU A 202 12.11 10.06 -1.11
C GLU A 202 11.60 11.36 -1.70
N HIS A 203 12.14 12.49 -1.23
CA HIS A 203 11.73 13.83 -1.66
C HIS A 203 12.80 14.50 -2.52
N PRO A 204 12.41 15.23 -3.57
CA PRO A 204 13.34 16.08 -4.33
C PRO A 204 13.96 17.12 -3.40
N ARG A 205 15.27 17.33 -3.52
CA ARG A 205 15.96 18.42 -2.77
C ARG A 205 15.60 19.79 -3.33
N GLU A 206 15.21 19.85 -4.59
CA GLU A 206 14.85 21.07 -5.30
C GLU A 206 13.33 21.19 -5.40
N ARG A 207 12.86 22.43 -5.44
CA ARG A 207 11.44 22.68 -5.72
C ARG A 207 11.09 22.18 -7.10
N LEU A 208 9.96 21.49 -7.21
CA LEU A 208 9.42 21.07 -8.50
C LEU A 208 9.17 22.29 -9.37
N THR A 209 9.60 22.19 -10.63
CA THR A 209 9.31 23.19 -11.65
C THR A 209 7.93 22.91 -12.27
N VAL A 210 7.35 23.88 -12.95
CA VAL A 210 6.11 23.69 -13.73
C VAL A 210 6.26 22.59 -14.78
N ALA A 211 7.47 22.38 -15.30
CA ALA A 211 7.76 21.29 -16.24
C ALA A 211 7.66 19.93 -15.55
N ASP A 212 8.16 19.80 -14.31
CA ASP A 212 8.06 18.56 -13.52
C ASP A 212 6.60 18.26 -13.16
N GLU A 213 5.82 19.28 -12.80
CA GLU A 213 4.40 19.14 -12.52
C GLU A 213 3.62 18.66 -13.75
N ARG A 214 3.89 19.24 -14.91
CA ARG A 214 3.30 18.80 -16.19
C ARG A 214 3.64 17.37 -16.50
N GLU A 215 4.91 16.97 -16.36
CA GLU A 215 5.32 15.58 -16.60
C GLU A 215 4.68 14.60 -15.61
N HIS A 216 4.49 15.02 -14.37
CA HIS A 216 3.80 14.24 -13.35
C HIS A 216 2.33 14.04 -13.72
N ALA A 217 1.63 15.09 -14.11
CA ALA A 217 0.25 15.02 -14.57
C ALA A 217 0.12 14.12 -15.81
N ILE A 218 0.98 14.27 -16.81
CA ILE A 218 1.00 13.41 -18.01
C ILE A 218 1.19 11.94 -17.62
N PHE A 219 2.10 11.64 -16.68
CA PHE A 219 2.32 10.27 -16.21
C PHE A 219 1.03 9.67 -15.62
N PHE A 220 0.33 10.39 -14.73
CA PHE A 220 -0.90 9.88 -14.15
C PHE A 220 -2.02 9.74 -15.20
N LEU A 221 -2.13 10.67 -16.11
CA LEU A 221 -3.12 10.59 -17.18
C LEU A 221 -2.87 9.39 -18.09
N SER A 222 -1.64 9.23 -18.60
CA SER A 222 -1.32 8.21 -19.61
C SER A 222 -1.10 6.82 -19.01
N GLU A 223 -0.39 6.72 -17.87
CA GLU A 223 0.02 5.43 -17.33
C GLU A 223 -0.97 4.86 -16.30
N ILE A 224 -1.79 5.69 -15.69
CA ILE A 224 -2.73 5.28 -14.66
C ILE A 224 -4.17 5.41 -15.16
N LEU A 225 -4.66 6.62 -15.38
CA LEU A 225 -6.08 6.84 -15.67
C LEU A 225 -6.50 6.23 -17.01
N TYR A 226 -5.69 6.39 -18.04
CA TYR A 226 -5.97 5.83 -19.37
C TYR A 226 -6.09 4.30 -19.35
N ARG A 227 -5.44 3.62 -18.41
CA ARG A 227 -5.53 2.16 -18.23
C ARG A 227 -6.67 1.74 -17.30
N ILE A 228 -6.97 2.53 -16.28
CA ILE A 228 -7.99 2.20 -15.29
C ILE A 228 -9.40 2.46 -15.83
N VAL A 229 -9.63 3.59 -16.50
CA VAL A 229 -10.95 4.01 -16.94
C VAL A 229 -11.64 2.97 -17.83
N PRO A 230 -10.99 2.37 -18.86
CA PRO A 230 -11.62 1.30 -19.67
C PRO A 230 -12.00 0.07 -18.84
N ALA A 231 -11.11 -0.35 -17.92
CA ALA A 231 -11.39 -1.50 -17.06
C ALA A 231 -12.56 -1.24 -16.11
N PHE A 232 -12.62 -0.05 -15.54
CA PHE A 232 -13.71 0.39 -14.68
C PHE A 232 -15.05 0.45 -15.44
N TYR A 233 -15.03 0.93 -16.70
CA TYR A 233 -16.20 0.96 -17.56
C TYR A 233 -16.71 -0.45 -17.87
N GLN A 234 -15.81 -1.38 -18.15
CA GLN A 234 -16.15 -2.79 -18.36
C GLN A 234 -16.75 -3.44 -17.11
N GLU A 235 -16.24 -3.09 -15.92
CA GLU A 235 -16.77 -3.59 -14.65
C GLU A 235 -18.19 -3.09 -14.40
N ILE A 236 -18.48 -1.82 -14.69
CA ILE A 236 -19.85 -1.25 -14.63
C ILE A 236 -20.77 -1.97 -15.63
N ALA A 237 -20.34 -2.11 -16.88
CA ALA A 237 -21.14 -2.77 -17.91
C ALA A 237 -21.46 -4.24 -17.54
N ALA A 238 -20.47 -4.98 -17.04
CA ALA A 238 -20.66 -6.35 -16.58
C ALA A 238 -21.64 -6.45 -15.40
N ALA A 239 -21.55 -5.53 -14.42
CA ALA A 239 -22.46 -5.49 -13.29
C ALA A 239 -23.90 -5.18 -13.74
N LEU A 240 -24.08 -4.23 -14.65
CA LEU A 240 -25.39 -3.90 -15.21
C LEU A 240 -25.98 -5.06 -15.99
N ALA A 241 -25.18 -5.74 -16.84
CA ALA A 241 -25.61 -6.90 -17.60
C ALA A 241 -26.05 -8.03 -16.66
N LYS A 242 -25.26 -8.33 -15.63
CA LYS A 242 -25.58 -9.38 -14.65
C LYS A 242 -26.87 -9.12 -13.89
N HIS A 243 -27.09 -7.89 -13.44
CA HIS A 243 -28.23 -7.58 -12.57
C HIS A 243 -29.48 -7.10 -13.29
N TYR A 244 -29.36 -6.46 -14.45
CA TYR A 244 -30.50 -5.93 -15.21
C TYR A 244 -30.74 -6.65 -16.56
N GLY A 245 -29.85 -7.54 -16.99
CA GLY A 245 -29.99 -8.29 -18.23
C GLY A 245 -29.75 -7.41 -19.49
N ALA A 246 -28.92 -6.37 -19.37
CA ALA A 246 -28.69 -5.37 -20.44
C ALA A 246 -27.39 -5.65 -21.19
#